data_b3e4fae2d9c70ace697084d2586613e7
#
_entry.id   b3e4fae2d9c70ace697084d2586613e7
#
_cell.length_a   1.000
_cell.length_b   1.000
_cell.length_c   1.000
_cell.angle_alpha   90.00
_cell.angle_beta   90.00
_cell.angle_gamma   90.00
#
_symmetry.space_group_name_H-M   'P 1'
#
loop_
_entity.id
_entity.type
_entity.pdbx_description
1 polymer ?
#
loop_
_entity_poly.entity_id
_entity_poly.type
_entity_poly.pdbx_seq_one_letter_code
_entity_poly.pdbx_strand_id
1 'polypeptide(L)'
;SDLTSEELDELIGSKAADNLREELELAQGVYPEFDKEAYLEGRLQPVFFGSALNNFGVRELLDCFINIAPTPRPKESEERIVKPEEDKFTGFVFKIHANMDPKHRDRLAFIKIVSGKFERNKAYLHVRHNKNLKFSSPNAFFAEKKEIVDVSYPGDIVGLHDTGNFKIGNTITEG
;
A
#
# COMPACT_ATOMS: atom_id res chain seq x y z
N SER A 1 11.99 -8.31 25.07
CA SER A 1 13.17 -8.76 25.85
C SER A 1 13.53 -7.63 26.80
N ASP A 2 13.70 -7.93 28.06
CA ASP A 2 14.14 -6.96 29.05
C ASP A 2 15.65 -6.76 28.90
N LEU A 3 16.05 -5.56 28.48
CA LEU A 3 17.46 -5.19 28.26
C LEU A 3 18.27 -5.17 29.59
N THR A 4 17.57 -5.14 30.71
CA THR A 4 18.17 -5.16 32.05
C THR A 4 18.34 -6.56 32.61
N SER A 5 17.84 -7.60 31.91
CA SER A 5 17.90 -8.96 32.38
C SER A 5 19.32 -9.55 32.29
N GLU A 6 19.69 -10.36 33.29
CA GLU A 6 20.94 -11.14 33.30
C GLU A 6 20.98 -12.18 32.17
N GLU A 7 19.82 -12.59 31.64
CA GLU A 7 19.72 -13.50 30.48
C GLU A 7 20.39 -12.95 29.25
N LEU A 8 20.40 -11.61 29.07
CA LEU A 8 21.10 -10.98 27.94
C LEU A 8 22.63 -11.19 28.04
N ASP A 9 23.16 -11.05 29.25
CA ASP A 9 24.58 -11.24 29.53
C ASP A 9 25.02 -12.69 29.31
N GLU A 10 24.14 -13.65 29.64
CA GLU A 10 24.38 -15.07 29.39
C GLU A 10 24.34 -15.42 27.90
N LEU A 11 23.44 -14.78 27.11
CA LEU A 11 23.27 -15.05 25.70
C LEU A 11 24.37 -14.50 24.79
N ILE A 12 24.82 -13.27 25.05
CA ILE A 12 25.76 -12.56 24.15
C ILE A 12 27.09 -12.19 24.83
N GLY A 13 27.23 -12.44 26.13
CA GLY A 13 28.36 -12.07 26.95
C GLY A 13 28.27 -10.65 27.48
N SER A 14 28.75 -10.43 28.73
CA SER A 14 28.56 -9.17 29.46
C SER A 14 29.07 -7.95 28.68
N LYS A 15 30.24 -8.04 28.03
CA LYS A 15 30.80 -6.92 27.25
C LYS A 15 29.93 -6.51 26.08
N ALA A 16 29.33 -7.46 25.36
CA ALA A 16 28.44 -7.17 24.24
C ALA A 16 27.09 -6.63 24.73
N ALA A 17 26.60 -7.14 25.86
CA ALA A 17 25.38 -6.67 26.51
C ALA A 17 25.52 -5.22 27.00
N ASP A 18 26.67 -4.86 27.58
CA ASP A 18 26.94 -3.51 28.05
C ASP A 18 27.04 -2.52 26.87
N ASN A 19 27.75 -2.87 25.81
CA ASN A 19 27.79 -2.05 24.59
C ASN A 19 26.39 -1.83 24.00
N LEU A 20 25.56 -2.86 23.95
CA LEU A 20 24.20 -2.76 23.45
C LEU A 20 23.33 -1.82 24.31
N ARG A 21 23.47 -1.89 25.64
CA ARG A 21 22.78 -0.99 26.57
C ARG A 21 23.19 0.47 26.36
N GLU A 22 24.49 0.75 26.25
CA GLU A 22 25.02 2.10 25.99
C GLU A 22 24.54 2.64 24.64
N GLU A 23 24.61 1.86 23.58
CA GLU A 23 24.14 2.28 22.25
C GLU A 23 22.64 2.56 22.21
N LEU A 24 21.82 1.76 22.92
CA LEU A 24 20.38 1.97 23.02
C LEU A 24 20.03 3.21 23.84
N GLU A 25 20.74 3.47 24.94
CA GLU A 25 20.57 4.69 25.72
C GLU A 25 20.88 5.94 24.89
N LEU A 26 21.97 5.91 24.12
CA LEU A 26 22.29 6.97 23.17
C LEU A 26 21.21 7.15 22.10
N ALA A 27 20.73 6.06 21.51
CA ALA A 27 19.68 6.11 20.50
C ALA A 27 18.37 6.69 21.07
N GLN A 28 17.96 6.28 22.27
CA GLN A 28 16.77 6.81 22.95
C GLN A 28 16.90 8.30 23.29
N GLY A 29 18.11 8.78 23.56
CA GLY A 29 18.37 10.19 23.82
C GLY A 29 18.36 11.08 22.56
N VAL A 30 18.59 10.50 21.37
CA VAL A 30 18.71 11.25 20.10
C VAL A 30 17.44 11.19 19.29
N TYR A 31 16.77 10.03 19.23
CA TYR A 31 15.56 9.84 18.42
C TYR A 31 14.30 10.22 19.20
N PRO A 32 13.31 10.84 18.54
CA PRO A 32 12.01 11.12 19.16
C PRO A 32 11.27 9.83 19.44
N GLU A 33 10.40 9.86 20.45
CA GLU A 33 9.42 8.80 20.65
C GLU A 33 8.51 8.65 19.42
N PHE A 34 8.02 7.43 19.20
CA PHE A 34 7.12 7.16 18.08
C PHE A 34 5.78 7.88 18.27
N ASP A 35 5.47 8.77 17.33
CA ASP A 35 4.20 9.49 17.25
C ASP A 35 3.45 9.05 15.98
N LYS A 36 2.25 8.49 16.15
CA LYS A 36 1.43 7.99 15.04
C LYS A 36 0.94 9.11 14.12
N GLU A 37 0.65 10.29 14.64
CA GLU A 37 0.22 11.43 13.81
C GLU A 37 1.38 11.94 12.94
N ALA A 38 2.55 12.09 13.55
CA ALA A 38 3.78 12.43 12.82
C ALA A 38 4.12 11.40 11.72
N TYR A 39 3.91 10.10 11.99
CA TYR A 39 4.04 9.06 10.98
C TYR A 39 3.03 9.22 9.84
N LEU A 40 1.75 9.44 10.16
CA LEU A 40 0.69 9.61 9.17
C LEU A 40 0.88 10.88 8.31
N GLU A 41 1.55 11.89 8.83
CA GLU A 41 1.92 13.12 8.11
C GLU A 41 3.24 12.97 7.33
N GLY A 42 3.95 11.86 7.49
CA GLY A 42 5.24 11.60 6.82
C GLY A 42 6.43 12.30 7.45
N ARG A 43 6.29 12.84 8.66
CA ARG A 43 7.37 13.51 9.41
C ARG A 43 8.24 12.52 10.21
N LEU A 44 7.73 11.32 10.47
CA LEU A 44 8.40 10.27 11.22
C LEU A 44 8.23 8.93 10.49
N GLN A 45 9.28 8.09 10.51
CA GLN A 45 9.23 6.74 9.96
C GLN A 45 9.80 5.75 10.97
N PRO A 46 9.07 4.69 11.35
CA PRO A 46 9.61 3.61 12.16
C PRO A 46 10.60 2.78 11.33
N VAL A 47 11.70 2.38 11.94
CA VAL A 47 12.73 1.54 11.33
C VAL A 47 12.73 0.19 12.04
N PHE A 48 12.74 -0.89 11.26
CA PHE A 48 12.81 -2.26 11.76
C PHE A 48 14.04 -2.96 11.19
N PHE A 49 14.76 -3.63 12.05
CA PHE A 49 15.85 -4.51 11.66
C PHE A 49 15.33 -5.94 11.62
N GLY A 50 15.51 -6.61 10.49
CA GLY A 50 15.01 -7.95 10.34
C GLY A 50 15.67 -8.72 9.19
N SER A 51 15.43 -10.01 9.17
CA SER A 51 15.84 -10.91 8.10
C SER A 51 14.69 -11.84 7.73
N ALA A 52 14.11 -11.64 6.55
CA ALA A 52 13.05 -12.50 6.05
C ALA A 52 13.54 -13.95 5.85
N LEU A 53 14.80 -14.12 5.44
CA LEU A 53 15.40 -15.45 5.26
C LEU A 53 15.48 -16.23 6.58
N ASN A 54 15.81 -15.55 7.67
CA ASN A 54 15.95 -16.14 9.00
C ASN A 54 14.68 -16.01 9.86
N ASN A 55 13.61 -15.43 9.29
CA ASN A 55 12.35 -15.16 9.96
C ASN A 55 12.51 -14.36 11.27
N PHE A 56 13.43 -13.39 11.27
CA PHE A 56 13.74 -12.51 12.39
C PHE A 56 13.18 -11.11 12.14
N GLY A 57 12.52 -10.51 13.15
CA GLY A 57 11.98 -9.14 13.09
C GLY A 57 10.75 -8.95 12.18
N VAL A 58 10.33 -10.00 11.45
CA VAL A 58 9.21 -9.92 10.50
C VAL A 58 7.87 -9.75 11.21
N ARG A 59 7.68 -10.47 12.33
CA ARG A 59 6.45 -10.37 13.13
C ARG A 59 6.29 -8.97 13.70
N GLU A 60 7.32 -8.43 14.30
CA GLU A 60 7.34 -7.08 14.90
C GLU A 60 7.01 -6.00 13.87
N LEU A 61 7.56 -6.12 12.65
CA LEU A 61 7.22 -5.25 11.54
C LEU A 61 5.74 -5.34 11.17
N LEU A 62 5.21 -6.57 11.02
CA LEU A 62 3.82 -6.79 10.62
C LEU A 62 2.83 -6.33 11.71
N ASP A 63 3.12 -6.64 12.98
CA ASP A 63 2.29 -6.21 14.11
C ASP A 63 2.25 -4.68 14.21
N CYS A 64 3.39 -4.00 14.06
CA CYS A 64 3.44 -2.56 14.00
C CYS A 64 2.65 -2.03 12.80
N PHE A 65 2.87 -2.58 11.61
CA PHE A 65 2.18 -2.15 10.39
C PHE A 65 0.65 -2.23 10.53
N ILE A 66 0.11 -3.32 11.07
CA ILE A 66 -1.33 -3.49 11.29
C ILE A 66 -1.88 -2.39 12.22
N ASN A 67 -1.11 -1.99 13.23
CA ASN A 67 -1.53 -0.99 14.20
C ASN A 67 -1.44 0.46 13.71
N ILE A 68 -0.50 0.77 12.80
CA ILE A 68 -0.23 2.14 12.37
C ILE A 68 -0.69 2.45 10.94
N ALA A 69 -0.91 1.43 10.10
CA ALA A 69 -1.32 1.63 8.71
C ALA A 69 -2.63 2.43 8.64
N PRO A 70 -2.68 3.46 7.79
CA PRO A 70 -3.90 4.25 7.63
C PRO A 70 -4.96 3.47 6.86
N THR A 71 -6.21 3.72 7.19
CA THR A 71 -7.35 3.36 6.32
C THR A 71 -7.31 4.19 5.03
N PRO A 72 -8.04 3.78 3.97
CA PRO A 72 -8.18 4.60 2.77
C PRO A 72 -8.57 6.04 3.11
N ARG A 73 -7.90 7.01 2.49
CA ARG A 73 -8.10 8.44 2.77
C ARG A 73 -8.87 9.12 1.65
N PRO A 74 -9.62 10.20 1.94
CA PRO A 74 -10.19 11.06 0.94
C PRO A 74 -9.14 11.52 -0.08
N LYS A 75 -9.57 11.71 -1.31
CA LYS A 75 -8.71 12.16 -2.41
C LYS A 75 -9.30 13.40 -3.05
N GLU A 76 -8.47 14.42 -3.21
CA GLU A 76 -8.85 15.62 -3.95
C GLU A 76 -8.92 15.33 -5.45
N SER A 77 -9.94 15.85 -6.10
CA SER A 77 -10.08 15.95 -7.55
C SER A 77 -10.21 17.42 -7.94
N GLU A 78 -10.26 17.74 -9.24
CA GLU A 78 -10.43 19.11 -9.72
C GLU A 78 -11.76 19.73 -9.26
N GLU A 79 -12.80 18.93 -9.06
CA GLU A 79 -14.16 19.41 -8.75
C GLU A 79 -14.53 19.26 -7.27
N ARG A 80 -14.03 18.23 -6.60
CA ARG A 80 -14.44 17.92 -5.22
C ARG A 80 -13.47 16.98 -4.50
N ILE A 81 -13.68 16.82 -3.19
CA ILE A 81 -13.03 15.78 -2.41
C ILE A 81 -13.88 14.51 -2.49
N VAL A 82 -13.27 13.41 -2.97
CA VAL A 82 -13.89 12.08 -3.02
C VAL A 82 -13.56 11.34 -1.74
N LYS A 83 -14.59 10.87 -1.02
CA LYS A 83 -14.43 10.15 0.25
C LYS A 83 -14.58 8.64 0.04
N PRO A 84 -13.81 7.81 0.76
CA PRO A 84 -13.89 6.35 0.64
C PRO A 84 -15.28 5.77 0.94
N GLU A 85 -16.05 6.42 1.79
CA GLU A 85 -17.36 5.99 2.26
C GLU A 85 -18.49 6.26 1.25
N GLU A 86 -18.21 6.93 0.14
CA GLU A 86 -19.22 7.22 -0.88
C GLU A 86 -19.66 5.93 -1.59
N ASP A 87 -20.96 5.81 -1.86
CA ASP A 87 -21.54 4.63 -2.51
C ASP A 87 -21.11 4.49 -3.98
N LYS A 88 -20.92 5.61 -4.67
CA LYS A 88 -20.52 5.61 -6.07
C LYS A 88 -19.03 5.32 -6.23
N PHE A 89 -18.75 4.44 -7.16
CA PHE A 89 -17.38 4.11 -7.51
C PHE A 89 -16.65 5.30 -8.13
N THR A 90 -15.43 5.53 -7.62
CA THR A 90 -14.43 6.40 -8.25
C THR A 90 -13.05 5.78 -8.06
N GLY A 91 -12.30 5.71 -9.16
CA GLY A 91 -10.92 5.27 -9.15
C GLY A 91 -10.08 6.06 -10.14
N PHE A 92 -8.77 6.06 -9.93
CA PHE A 92 -7.84 6.75 -10.83
C PHE A 92 -6.66 5.88 -11.23
N VAL A 93 -6.17 6.09 -12.44
CA VAL A 93 -4.99 5.41 -12.98
C VAL A 93 -3.75 6.06 -12.38
N PHE A 94 -2.97 5.31 -11.59
CA PHE A 94 -1.72 5.82 -11.03
C PHE A 94 -0.46 5.22 -11.69
N LYS A 95 -0.62 4.11 -12.42
CA LYS A 95 0.47 3.43 -13.10
C LYS A 95 -0.02 2.75 -14.38
N ILE A 96 0.82 2.75 -15.41
CA ILE A 96 0.61 1.94 -16.61
C ILE A 96 1.85 1.08 -16.81
N HIS A 97 1.64 -0.21 -16.97
CA HIS A 97 2.69 -1.16 -17.29
C HIS A 97 2.46 -1.72 -18.70
N ALA A 98 3.44 -1.58 -19.57
CA ALA A 98 3.40 -2.13 -20.90
C ALA A 98 4.36 -3.33 -21.00
N ASN A 99 4.03 -4.30 -21.86
CA ASN A 99 4.89 -5.44 -22.18
C ASN A 99 5.28 -6.30 -20.96
N MET A 100 4.32 -6.63 -20.09
CA MET A 100 4.56 -7.56 -18.98
C MET A 100 4.88 -8.97 -19.49
N ASP A 101 4.30 -9.36 -20.62
CA ASP A 101 4.68 -10.56 -21.35
C ASP A 101 5.49 -10.13 -22.61
N PRO A 102 6.77 -10.55 -22.74
CA PRO A 102 7.59 -10.23 -23.91
C PRO A 102 7.00 -10.69 -25.25
N LYS A 103 6.08 -11.66 -25.21
CA LYS A 103 5.42 -12.23 -26.40
C LYS A 103 4.15 -11.49 -26.79
N HIS A 104 3.60 -10.65 -25.92
CA HIS A 104 2.36 -9.93 -26.13
C HIS A 104 2.54 -8.44 -25.84
N ARG A 105 1.97 -7.58 -26.71
CA ARG A 105 1.92 -6.13 -26.49
C ARG A 105 0.77 -5.76 -25.57
N ASP A 106 0.82 -6.29 -24.35
CA ASP A 106 -0.20 -6.01 -23.34
C ASP A 106 0.12 -4.74 -22.59
N ARG A 107 -0.91 -3.91 -22.41
CA ARG A 107 -0.87 -2.78 -21.49
C ARG A 107 -1.86 -3.04 -20.34
N LEU A 108 -1.39 -2.79 -19.14
CA LEU A 108 -2.20 -2.82 -17.93
C LEU A 108 -2.21 -1.44 -17.29
N ALA A 109 -3.41 -0.89 -17.12
CA ALA A 109 -3.61 0.31 -16.32
C ALA A 109 -3.96 -0.11 -14.90
N PHE A 110 -3.16 0.31 -13.94
CA PHE A 110 -3.40 0.07 -12.51
C PHE A 110 -4.22 1.21 -11.94
N ILE A 111 -5.39 0.86 -11.43
CA ILE A 111 -6.36 1.78 -10.86
C ILE A 111 -6.40 1.61 -9.36
N LYS A 112 -6.22 2.71 -8.64
CA LYS A 112 -6.47 2.81 -7.21
C LYS A 112 -7.95 3.16 -7.01
N ILE A 113 -8.67 2.34 -6.26
CA ILE A 113 -10.05 2.62 -5.89
C ILE A 113 -10.06 3.63 -4.75
N VAL A 114 -10.82 4.71 -4.93
CA VAL A 114 -10.96 5.80 -3.94
C VAL A 114 -12.26 5.67 -3.19
N SER A 115 -13.38 5.40 -3.89
CA SER A 115 -14.71 5.31 -3.29
C SER A 115 -15.55 4.23 -3.94
N GLY A 116 -16.63 3.86 -3.28
CA GLY A 116 -17.63 2.92 -3.74
C GLY A 116 -17.09 1.50 -3.94
N LYS A 117 -17.66 0.80 -4.92
CA LYS A 117 -17.33 -0.59 -5.20
C LYS A 117 -17.09 -0.79 -6.69
N PHE A 118 -15.91 -1.27 -7.06
CA PHE A 118 -15.66 -1.75 -8.41
C PHE A 118 -16.28 -3.14 -8.59
N GLU A 119 -17.02 -3.34 -9.69
CA GLU A 119 -17.64 -4.61 -10.04
C GLU A 119 -17.27 -4.98 -11.47
N ARG A 120 -16.89 -6.21 -11.67
CA ARG A 120 -16.60 -6.79 -12.99
C ARG A 120 -17.82 -6.68 -13.92
N ASN A 121 -17.58 -6.36 -15.19
CA ASN A 121 -18.60 -6.21 -16.24
C ASN A 121 -19.61 -5.06 -16.04
N LYS A 122 -19.44 -4.25 -15.00
CA LYS A 122 -20.21 -3.02 -14.83
C LYS A 122 -19.66 -1.91 -15.74
N ALA A 123 -20.52 -0.99 -16.16
CA ALA A 123 -20.11 0.14 -16.98
C ALA A 123 -19.66 1.30 -16.10
N TYR A 124 -18.49 1.87 -16.40
CA TYR A 124 -17.92 3.03 -15.74
C TYR A 124 -17.58 4.11 -16.74
N LEU A 125 -17.85 5.35 -16.39
CA LEU A 125 -17.49 6.51 -17.21
C LEU A 125 -15.98 6.75 -17.13
N HIS A 126 -15.31 6.74 -18.27
CA HIS A 126 -13.96 7.27 -18.42
C HIS A 126 -14.09 8.79 -18.62
N VAL A 127 -13.78 9.57 -17.59
CA VAL A 127 -14.07 11.01 -17.55
C VAL A 127 -13.43 11.74 -18.74
N ARG A 128 -12.14 11.57 -18.98
CA ARG A 128 -11.42 12.27 -20.05
C ARG A 128 -12.00 12.03 -21.46
N HIS A 129 -12.51 10.86 -21.74
CA HIS A 129 -13.05 10.51 -23.04
C HIS A 129 -14.59 10.63 -23.11
N ASN A 130 -15.22 10.91 -21.97
CA ASN A 130 -16.68 10.93 -21.82
C ASN A 130 -17.35 9.66 -22.41
N LYS A 131 -16.77 8.49 -22.10
CA LYS A 131 -17.17 7.22 -22.67
C LYS A 131 -17.27 6.14 -21.59
N ASN A 132 -18.35 5.35 -21.65
CA ASN A 132 -18.50 4.21 -20.76
C ASN A 132 -17.63 3.03 -21.22
N LEU A 133 -16.91 2.46 -20.27
CA LEU A 133 -16.06 1.28 -20.45
C LEU A 133 -16.57 0.16 -19.54
N LYS A 134 -16.44 -1.09 -20.02
CA LYS A 134 -16.70 -2.31 -19.25
C LYS A 134 -15.44 -3.15 -19.21
N PHE A 135 -15.17 -3.78 -18.08
CA PHE A 135 -13.98 -4.58 -17.87
C PHE A 135 -14.37 -6.02 -17.55
N SER A 136 -14.09 -6.93 -18.50
CA SER A 136 -14.43 -8.35 -18.37
C SER A 136 -13.41 -9.16 -17.57
N SER A 137 -12.17 -8.70 -17.51
CA SER A 137 -11.07 -9.41 -16.88
C SER A 137 -10.20 -8.46 -16.04
N PRO A 138 -10.78 -7.83 -14.99
CA PRO A 138 -10.01 -7.05 -14.05
C PRO A 138 -9.12 -7.99 -13.23
N ASN A 139 -7.86 -7.60 -13.00
CA ASN A 139 -6.88 -8.44 -12.33
C ASN A 139 -6.45 -7.83 -10.99
N ALA A 140 -6.44 -8.63 -9.94
CA ALA A 140 -5.63 -8.39 -8.77
C ALA A 140 -4.30 -9.13 -8.91
N PHE A 141 -3.29 -8.59 -8.25
CA PHE A 141 -1.95 -9.15 -8.27
C PHE A 141 -1.58 -9.59 -6.85
N PHE A 142 -1.33 -10.88 -6.71
CA PHE A 142 -0.79 -11.44 -5.49
C PHE A 142 0.58 -12.05 -5.84
N ALA A 143 1.64 -11.30 -5.54
CA ALA A 143 3.00 -11.57 -6.00
C ALA A 143 3.07 -11.73 -7.54
N GLU A 144 3.47 -12.88 -8.07
CA GLU A 144 3.53 -13.16 -9.52
C GLU A 144 2.20 -13.66 -10.10
N LYS A 145 1.24 -14.00 -9.25
CA LYS A 145 -0.05 -14.55 -9.71
C LYS A 145 -1.02 -13.42 -10.05
N LYS A 146 -1.66 -13.57 -11.23
CA LYS A 146 -2.79 -12.73 -11.65
C LYS A 146 -4.07 -13.49 -11.35
N GLU A 147 -4.97 -12.89 -10.62
CA GLU A 147 -6.29 -13.43 -10.35
C GLU A 147 -7.35 -12.46 -10.83
N ILE A 148 -8.40 -13.00 -11.50
CA ILE A 148 -9.53 -12.17 -11.90
C ILE A 148 -10.36 -11.88 -10.65
N VAL A 149 -10.68 -10.59 -10.45
CA VAL A 149 -11.49 -10.15 -9.32
C VAL A 149 -12.89 -9.73 -9.82
N ASP A 150 -13.90 -10.16 -9.08
CA ASP A 150 -15.28 -9.78 -9.37
C ASP A 150 -15.66 -8.46 -8.68
N VAL A 151 -15.11 -8.19 -7.53
CA VAL A 151 -15.39 -7.02 -6.70
C VAL A 151 -14.11 -6.50 -6.03
N SER A 152 -13.99 -5.18 -5.95
CA SER A 152 -12.90 -4.52 -5.19
C SER A 152 -13.39 -3.23 -4.53
N TYR A 153 -12.74 -2.84 -3.44
CA TYR A 153 -13.18 -1.78 -2.53
C TYR A 153 -12.17 -0.63 -2.43
N PRO A 154 -12.53 0.50 -1.79
CA PRO A 154 -11.61 1.61 -1.56
C PRO A 154 -10.31 1.14 -0.88
N GLY A 155 -9.19 1.59 -1.43
CA GLY A 155 -7.86 1.14 -1.02
C GLY A 155 -7.27 0.04 -1.89
N ASP A 156 -8.10 -0.77 -2.57
CA ASP A 156 -7.62 -1.81 -3.47
C ASP A 156 -7.02 -1.25 -4.76
N ILE A 157 -6.18 -2.08 -5.37
CA ILE A 157 -5.57 -1.82 -6.68
C ILE A 157 -6.03 -2.90 -7.65
N VAL A 158 -6.59 -2.46 -8.78
CA VAL A 158 -7.06 -3.34 -9.85
C VAL A 158 -6.31 -3.04 -11.14
N GLY A 159 -5.80 -4.08 -11.80
CA GLY A 159 -5.21 -3.98 -13.14
C GLY A 159 -6.29 -4.16 -14.21
N LEU A 160 -6.43 -3.18 -15.07
CA LEU A 160 -7.35 -3.21 -16.20
C LEU A 160 -6.59 -3.32 -17.52
N HIS A 161 -7.06 -4.20 -18.40
CA HIS A 161 -6.54 -4.30 -19.75
C HIS A 161 -6.73 -2.98 -20.48
N ASP A 162 -5.66 -2.43 -21.04
CA ASP A 162 -5.67 -1.14 -21.72
C ASP A 162 -5.26 -1.29 -23.19
N THR A 163 -6.13 -0.90 -24.09
CA THR A 163 -5.89 -0.82 -25.53
C THR A 163 -5.30 0.53 -25.97
N GLY A 164 -4.79 1.34 -25.04
CA GLY A 164 -4.23 2.67 -25.29
C GLY A 164 -5.14 3.84 -24.90
N ASN A 165 -6.24 3.56 -24.21
CA ASN A 165 -7.21 4.58 -23.79
C ASN A 165 -6.81 5.32 -22.53
N PHE A 166 -6.02 4.69 -21.66
CA PHE A 166 -5.64 5.27 -20.36
C PHE A 166 -4.34 6.07 -20.41
N LYS A 167 -4.33 7.13 -19.61
CA LYS A 167 -3.13 7.86 -19.19
C LYS A 167 -3.09 7.90 -17.65
N ILE A 168 -1.89 8.05 -17.09
CA ILE A 168 -1.74 8.28 -15.64
C ILE A 168 -2.51 9.54 -15.27
N GLY A 169 -3.24 9.50 -14.16
CA GLY A 169 -4.15 10.56 -13.71
C GLY A 169 -5.57 10.46 -14.25
N ASN A 170 -5.87 9.54 -15.21
CA ASN A 170 -7.24 9.41 -15.68
C ASN A 170 -8.16 8.83 -14.62
N THR A 171 -9.37 9.38 -14.54
CA THR A 171 -10.43 8.96 -13.63
C THR A 171 -11.45 8.10 -14.35
N ILE A 172 -11.92 7.06 -13.67
CA ILE A 172 -13.11 6.29 -14.01
C ILE A 172 -14.09 6.35 -12.83
N THR A 173 -15.39 6.51 -13.12
CA THR A 173 -16.38 6.75 -12.07
C THR A 173 -17.77 6.28 -12.50
N GLU A 174 -18.68 6.22 -11.55
CA GLU A 174 -20.14 6.06 -11.79
C GLU A 174 -20.88 7.42 -11.90
N GLY A 175 -20.18 8.53 -11.84
CA GLY A 175 -20.73 9.88 -11.91
C GLY A 175 -20.74 10.61 -10.59
#